data_2996ef537c927e3c1b832ba91558165c
#
_entry.id   2996ef537c927e3c1b832ba91558165c
#
_cell.length_a   1.000
_cell.length_b   1.000
_cell.length_c   1.000
_cell.angle_alpha   90.00
_cell.angle_beta   90.00
_cell.angle_gamma   90.00
#
_symmetry.space_group_name_H-M   'P 1'
#
loop_
_entity.id
_entity.type
_entity.pdbx_description
1 polymer ?
#
loop_
_entity_poly.entity_id
_entity_poly.type
_entity_poly.pdbx_seq_one_letter_code
_entity_poly.pdbx_strand_id
1 'polypeptide(L)'
;MKFAIPLSMLPMDEMKSLGMAADEIGYDFLAVSDHLIHPENFSVPYPYTDDGSVRWEQGTDWPDPINSLSFLAGATNNIRFYTSVYVLPARNPLRVAKEVSTLDAVSNGRFDLGIGMGWMPEEFEAGGQEFRRRGARADEMLEIMKLLWSGEMVEFKGQFFNFEKLEMLPAPKTDIPIYVGGFSEPALNRAAKHHGWISDMHSLSELEALMAKLKEKRKEHPPKENYEYICFSCWDAFSLEGFGQMKDLGVTTMTTYPWMLYGTMNDAPLDQKIEGMEKFYNEIICKLK
;
A
#
# COMPACT_ATOMS: atom_id res chain seq x y z
N MET A 1 9.50 14.27 6.16
CA MET A 1 8.89 12.93 6.15
C MET A 1 7.39 13.09 6.03
N LYS A 2 6.72 12.30 5.19
CA LYS A 2 5.27 12.26 5.02
C LYS A 2 4.63 11.29 6.01
N PHE A 3 3.32 11.42 6.23
CA PHE A 3 2.57 10.57 7.17
C PHE A 3 1.30 10.02 6.55
N ALA A 4 1.10 8.72 6.72
CA ALA A 4 -0.05 7.99 6.21
C ALA A 4 -0.89 7.38 7.35
N ILE A 5 -2.20 7.39 7.19
CA ILE A 5 -3.12 6.67 8.08
C ILE A 5 -3.61 5.43 7.36
N PRO A 6 -3.37 4.21 7.91
CA PRO A 6 -3.99 3.00 7.40
C PRO A 6 -5.45 2.94 7.85
N LEU A 7 -6.35 2.58 6.92
CA LEU A 7 -7.79 2.48 7.19
C LEU A 7 -8.29 1.04 7.26
N SER A 8 -7.44 0.06 6.98
CA SER A 8 -7.79 -1.36 7.12
C SER A 8 -7.93 -1.76 8.59
N MET A 9 -8.77 -2.75 8.85
CA MET A 9 -9.08 -3.26 10.21
C MET A 9 -9.70 -2.19 11.14
N LEU A 10 -10.32 -1.17 10.57
CA LEU A 10 -11.11 -0.16 11.28
C LEU A 10 -12.59 -0.34 10.94
N PRO A 11 -13.53 0.11 11.79
CA PRO A 11 -14.95 0.07 11.49
C PRO A 11 -15.27 0.77 10.17
N MET A 12 -16.03 0.09 9.29
CA MET A 12 -16.35 0.57 7.95
C MET A 12 -17.12 1.89 7.92
N ASP A 13 -17.99 2.11 8.91
CA ASP A 13 -18.78 3.33 9.06
C ASP A 13 -17.94 4.56 9.44
N GLU A 14 -16.75 4.37 10.01
CA GLU A 14 -15.83 5.44 10.37
C GLU A 14 -14.93 5.88 9.19
N MET A 15 -14.79 5.06 8.15
CA MET A 15 -13.83 5.27 7.05
C MET A 15 -13.94 6.66 6.42
N LYS A 16 -15.16 7.12 6.13
CA LYS A 16 -15.39 8.45 5.55
C LYS A 16 -14.95 9.57 6.49
N SER A 17 -15.35 9.49 7.74
CA SER A 17 -15.08 10.53 8.74
C SER A 17 -13.59 10.64 9.06
N LEU A 18 -12.91 9.49 9.20
CA LEU A 18 -11.45 9.45 9.39
C LEU A 18 -10.71 10.00 8.17
N GLY A 19 -11.15 9.65 6.95
CA GLY A 19 -10.55 10.14 5.72
C GLY A 19 -10.70 11.65 5.55
N MET A 20 -11.87 12.20 5.83
CA MET A 20 -12.12 13.65 5.80
C MET A 20 -11.31 14.38 6.87
N ALA A 21 -11.29 13.87 8.10
CA ALA A 21 -10.49 14.45 9.18
C ALA A 21 -8.99 14.45 8.84
N ALA A 22 -8.47 13.38 8.25
CA ALA A 22 -7.08 13.30 7.80
C ALA A 22 -6.75 14.38 6.74
N ASP A 23 -7.64 14.59 5.78
CA ASP A 23 -7.48 15.64 4.74
C ASP A 23 -7.50 17.04 5.35
N GLU A 24 -8.46 17.32 6.25
CA GLU A 24 -8.60 18.62 6.92
C GLU A 24 -7.44 18.94 7.87
N ILE A 25 -6.94 17.96 8.63
CA ILE A 25 -5.80 18.11 9.53
C ILE A 25 -4.50 18.30 8.75
N GLY A 26 -4.37 17.72 7.55
CA GLY A 26 -3.20 17.86 6.68
C GLY A 26 -2.23 16.67 6.73
N TYR A 27 -2.74 15.45 6.89
CA TYR A 27 -1.99 14.24 6.60
C TYR A 27 -1.70 14.10 5.11
N ASP A 28 -0.64 13.37 4.77
CA ASP A 28 -0.19 13.26 3.38
C ASP A 28 -0.90 12.13 2.62
N PHE A 29 -1.21 11.00 3.30
CA PHE A 29 -1.79 9.82 2.67
C PHE A 29 -2.84 9.11 3.53
N LEU A 30 -3.77 8.44 2.82
CA LEU A 30 -4.57 7.33 3.34
C LEU A 30 -4.15 6.03 2.65
N ALA A 31 -4.06 4.94 3.42
CA ALA A 31 -3.66 3.64 2.92
C ALA A 31 -4.74 2.59 3.19
N VAL A 32 -4.99 1.70 2.22
CA VAL A 32 -5.91 0.56 2.38
C VAL A 32 -5.21 -0.71 1.96
N SER A 33 -5.23 -1.73 2.83
CA SER A 33 -4.71 -3.06 2.56
C SER A 33 -5.76 -3.93 1.88
N ASP A 34 -5.33 -5.09 1.37
CA ASP A 34 -6.14 -5.94 0.52
C ASP A 34 -6.14 -7.40 1.01
N HIS A 35 -7.32 -7.91 1.26
CA HIS A 35 -7.63 -9.34 1.35
C HIS A 35 -8.98 -9.59 0.70
N LEU A 36 -9.05 -10.64 -0.13
CA LEU A 36 -10.28 -11.01 -0.84
C LEU A 36 -11.22 -11.83 0.05
N ILE A 37 -10.66 -12.70 0.89
CA ILE A 37 -11.40 -13.62 1.76
C ILE A 37 -10.64 -13.86 3.07
N HIS A 38 -11.35 -14.39 4.06
CA HIS A 38 -10.77 -15.01 5.25
C HIS A 38 -11.12 -16.50 5.22
N PRO A 39 -10.16 -17.41 5.06
CA PRO A 39 -10.43 -18.84 5.03
C PRO A 39 -10.66 -19.38 6.45
N GLU A 40 -11.38 -20.47 6.59
CA GLU A 40 -11.54 -21.16 7.88
C GLU A 40 -10.19 -21.63 8.43
N ASN A 41 -9.30 -22.10 7.55
CA ASN A 41 -7.96 -22.57 7.89
C ASN A 41 -6.94 -22.03 6.89
N PHE A 42 -5.80 -21.58 7.38
CA PHE A 42 -4.67 -21.16 6.58
C PHE A 42 -3.74 -22.33 6.31
N SER A 43 -3.44 -22.63 5.04
CA SER A 43 -2.52 -23.73 4.67
C SER A 43 -1.05 -23.40 4.87
N VAL A 44 -0.73 -22.10 5.02
CA VAL A 44 0.62 -21.61 5.27
C VAL A 44 0.61 -20.61 6.42
N PRO A 45 1.72 -20.52 7.21
CA PRO A 45 1.81 -19.52 8.27
C PRO A 45 1.84 -18.11 7.71
N TYR A 46 1.33 -17.15 8.47
CA TYR A 46 1.41 -15.74 8.14
C TYR A 46 2.88 -15.27 8.19
N PRO A 47 3.41 -14.66 7.12
CA PRO A 47 4.86 -14.41 7.02
C PRO A 47 5.34 -13.18 7.80
N TYR A 48 4.44 -12.46 8.48
CA TYR A 48 4.72 -11.17 9.12
C TYR A 48 4.64 -11.23 10.66
N THR A 49 4.53 -12.43 11.24
CA THR A 49 4.58 -12.67 12.68
C THR A 49 5.47 -13.88 12.95
N ASP A 50 6.15 -13.88 14.09
CA ASP A 50 7.09 -14.96 14.46
C ASP A 50 6.41 -16.30 14.69
N ASP A 51 5.18 -16.28 15.19
CA ASP A 51 4.37 -17.47 15.47
C ASP A 51 3.51 -17.92 14.26
N GLY A 52 3.51 -17.17 13.17
CA GLY A 52 2.74 -17.45 11.97
C GLY A 52 1.23 -17.14 12.09
N SER A 53 0.77 -16.53 13.17
CA SER A 53 -0.62 -16.14 13.36
C SER A 53 -0.95 -14.85 12.60
N VAL A 54 -2.17 -14.77 12.03
CA VAL A 54 -2.65 -13.52 11.42
C VAL A 54 -2.96 -12.47 12.48
N ARG A 55 -2.83 -11.18 12.11
CA ARG A 55 -3.03 -10.04 13.02
C ARG A 55 -4.49 -9.60 13.14
N TRP A 56 -5.43 -10.30 12.56
CA TRP A 56 -6.87 -9.99 12.57
C TRP A 56 -7.70 -11.24 12.85
N GLU A 57 -8.87 -11.03 13.37
CA GLU A 57 -9.82 -12.10 13.69
C GLU A 57 -10.77 -12.38 12.53
N GLN A 58 -11.43 -13.53 12.56
CA GLN A 58 -12.56 -13.81 11.68
C GLN A 58 -13.67 -12.78 11.93
N GLY A 59 -14.25 -12.25 10.84
CA GLY A 59 -15.25 -11.19 10.91
C GLY A 59 -14.68 -9.78 10.83
N THR A 60 -13.36 -9.61 10.74
CA THR A 60 -12.74 -8.30 10.44
C THR A 60 -13.10 -7.87 9.03
N ASP A 61 -13.60 -6.64 8.89
CA ASP A 61 -13.92 -6.04 7.60
C ASP A 61 -12.65 -5.78 6.78
N TRP A 62 -12.64 -6.34 5.56
CA TRP A 62 -11.61 -6.08 4.55
C TRP A 62 -12.26 -5.51 3.29
N PRO A 63 -12.48 -4.20 3.23
CA PRO A 63 -13.06 -3.58 2.05
C PRO A 63 -12.12 -3.63 0.85
N ASP A 64 -12.67 -3.74 -0.35
CA ASP A 64 -11.87 -3.62 -1.58
C ASP A 64 -11.14 -2.27 -1.62
N PRO A 65 -9.81 -2.26 -1.79
CA PRO A 65 -9.02 -1.03 -1.68
C PRO A 65 -9.37 0.00 -2.75
N ILE A 66 -9.59 -0.42 -4.00
CA ILE A 66 -9.86 0.51 -5.11
C ILE A 66 -11.24 1.16 -4.94
N ASN A 67 -12.26 0.39 -4.53
CA ASN A 67 -13.59 0.93 -4.26
C ASN A 67 -13.56 1.90 -3.07
N SER A 68 -12.86 1.54 -1.99
CA SER A 68 -12.72 2.37 -0.78
C SER A 68 -12.01 3.69 -1.09
N LEU A 69 -10.89 3.63 -1.81
CA LEU A 69 -10.13 4.81 -2.17
C LEU A 69 -10.86 5.68 -3.20
N SER A 70 -11.66 5.09 -4.11
CA SER A 70 -12.52 5.85 -5.01
C SER A 70 -13.62 6.62 -4.26
N PHE A 71 -14.22 5.99 -3.25
CA PHE A 71 -15.20 6.64 -2.38
C PHE A 71 -14.56 7.81 -1.60
N LEU A 72 -13.38 7.62 -1.03
CA LEU A 72 -12.65 8.65 -0.30
C LEU A 72 -12.15 9.77 -1.24
N ALA A 73 -11.79 9.45 -2.48
CA ALA A 73 -11.40 10.46 -3.47
C ALA A 73 -12.52 11.45 -3.77
N GLY A 74 -13.80 11.00 -3.71
CA GLY A 74 -14.96 11.86 -3.84
C GLY A 74 -15.31 12.65 -2.56
N ALA A 75 -14.77 12.26 -1.40
CA ALA A 75 -15.05 12.88 -0.11
C ALA A 75 -13.93 13.80 0.40
N THR A 76 -12.77 13.85 -0.29
CA THR A 76 -11.56 14.57 0.11
C THR A 76 -10.99 15.40 -1.04
N ASN A 77 -10.15 16.40 -0.75
CA ASN A 77 -9.65 17.33 -1.76
C ASN A 77 -8.14 17.25 -2.01
N ASN A 78 -7.32 17.06 -0.97
CA ASN A 78 -5.87 17.20 -1.03
C ASN A 78 -5.12 15.92 -0.75
N ILE A 79 -5.58 15.13 0.22
CA ILE A 79 -4.91 13.91 0.67
C ILE A 79 -4.74 12.91 -0.48
N ARG A 80 -3.56 12.31 -0.56
CA ARG A 80 -3.26 11.26 -1.53
C ARG A 80 -3.62 9.88 -0.99
N PHE A 81 -3.59 8.89 -1.86
CA PHE A 81 -4.00 7.52 -1.56
C PHE A 81 -2.96 6.53 -2.05
N TYR A 82 -2.77 5.44 -1.30
CA TYR A 82 -2.09 4.28 -1.85
C TYR A 82 -2.66 2.97 -1.29
N THR A 83 -2.47 1.89 -2.04
CA THR A 83 -2.79 0.54 -1.55
C THR A 83 -1.61 -0.05 -0.78
N SER A 84 -1.85 -0.66 0.40
CA SER A 84 -0.79 -1.14 1.30
C SER A 84 -1.01 -2.59 1.78
N VAL A 85 -0.94 -3.56 0.92
CA VAL A 85 -0.66 -3.53 -0.52
C VAL A 85 -1.77 -4.24 -1.30
N TYR A 86 -1.96 -3.91 -2.57
CA TYR A 86 -2.90 -4.62 -3.47
C TYR A 86 -2.30 -5.95 -3.91
N VAL A 87 -3.01 -7.06 -3.71
CA VAL A 87 -2.55 -8.40 -4.11
C VAL A 87 -2.71 -8.57 -5.61
N LEU A 88 -1.78 -7.98 -6.37
CA LEU A 88 -1.87 -7.84 -7.82
C LEU A 88 -2.13 -9.16 -8.55
N PRO A 89 -1.35 -10.26 -8.33
CA PRO A 89 -1.49 -11.47 -9.12
C PRO A 89 -2.72 -12.34 -8.77
N ALA A 90 -3.53 -11.93 -7.80
CA ALA A 90 -4.83 -12.55 -7.53
C ALA A 90 -5.95 -12.07 -8.49
N ARG A 91 -5.63 -11.20 -9.46
CA ARG A 91 -6.60 -10.51 -10.32
C ARG A 91 -6.23 -10.57 -11.81
N ASN A 92 -7.13 -10.09 -12.66
CA ASN A 92 -6.92 -9.95 -14.10
C ASN A 92 -6.25 -8.59 -14.43
N PRO A 93 -5.15 -8.52 -15.21
CA PRO A 93 -4.40 -7.29 -15.48
C PRO A 93 -5.22 -6.19 -16.19
N LEU A 94 -6.12 -6.56 -17.12
CA LEU A 94 -6.93 -5.58 -17.84
C LEU A 94 -7.93 -4.91 -16.90
N ARG A 95 -8.51 -5.70 -15.98
CA ARG A 95 -9.44 -5.18 -15.00
C ARG A 95 -8.74 -4.23 -14.03
N VAL A 96 -7.60 -4.66 -13.48
CA VAL A 96 -6.82 -3.81 -12.56
C VAL A 96 -6.34 -2.53 -13.26
N ALA A 97 -5.84 -2.63 -14.51
CA ALA A 97 -5.44 -1.46 -15.27
C ALA A 97 -6.57 -0.44 -15.42
N LYS A 98 -7.81 -0.92 -15.70
CA LYS A 98 -9.00 -0.08 -15.82
C LYS A 98 -9.40 0.55 -14.49
N GLU A 99 -9.46 -0.23 -13.42
CA GLU A 99 -9.84 0.23 -12.08
C GLU A 99 -8.88 1.31 -11.59
N VAL A 100 -7.58 1.06 -11.70
CA VAL A 100 -6.51 1.99 -11.29
C VAL A 100 -6.51 3.27 -12.12
N SER A 101 -6.62 3.19 -13.46
CA SER A 101 -6.68 4.38 -14.31
C SER A 101 -7.94 5.21 -14.05
N THR A 102 -9.04 4.56 -13.71
CA THR A 102 -10.28 5.27 -13.33
C THR A 102 -10.11 6.00 -12.00
N LEU A 103 -9.52 5.33 -10.99
CA LEU A 103 -9.26 5.96 -9.69
C LEU A 103 -8.28 7.16 -9.83
N ASP A 104 -7.23 7.02 -10.64
CA ASP A 104 -6.33 8.14 -10.93
C ASP A 104 -7.09 9.33 -11.53
N ALA A 105 -7.94 9.07 -12.52
CA ALA A 105 -8.73 10.10 -13.18
C ALA A 105 -9.70 10.81 -12.23
N VAL A 106 -10.47 10.08 -11.42
CA VAL A 106 -11.48 10.67 -10.51
C VAL A 106 -10.86 11.31 -9.27
N SER A 107 -9.67 10.85 -8.86
CA SER A 107 -8.91 11.46 -7.76
C SER A 107 -8.05 12.67 -8.20
N ASN A 108 -8.00 13.01 -9.49
CA ASN A 108 -7.10 14.01 -10.07
C ASN A 108 -5.61 13.71 -9.83
N GLY A 109 -5.18 12.46 -10.02
CA GLY A 109 -3.79 12.05 -9.88
C GLY A 109 -3.31 11.92 -8.44
N ARG A 110 -4.21 11.73 -7.48
CA ARG A 110 -3.88 11.55 -6.06
C ARG A 110 -3.66 10.10 -5.65
N PHE A 111 -3.57 9.16 -6.61
CA PHE A 111 -3.43 7.73 -6.32
C PHE A 111 -2.04 7.20 -6.68
N ASP A 112 -1.48 6.38 -5.80
CA ASP A 112 -0.24 5.63 -5.98
C ASP A 112 -0.53 4.13 -5.77
N LEU A 113 -0.01 3.26 -6.62
CA LEU A 113 -0.29 1.83 -6.58
C LEU A 113 0.77 1.06 -5.78
N GLY A 114 0.43 0.69 -4.55
CA GLY A 114 1.24 -0.25 -3.77
C GLY A 114 0.81 -1.69 -4.04
N ILE A 115 1.74 -2.55 -4.45
CA ILE A 115 1.46 -3.93 -4.83
C ILE A 115 2.16 -4.95 -3.93
N GLY A 116 1.50 -6.07 -3.73
CA GLY A 116 2.05 -7.27 -3.11
C GLY A 116 1.85 -8.50 -3.97
N MET A 117 2.66 -9.54 -3.72
CA MET A 117 2.54 -10.80 -4.46
C MET A 117 1.53 -11.77 -3.82
N GLY A 118 1.00 -11.43 -2.65
CA GLY A 118 0.14 -12.33 -1.88
C GLY A 118 0.91 -13.47 -1.21
N TRP A 119 0.43 -13.88 -0.07
CA TRP A 119 1.02 -14.98 0.71
C TRP A 119 0.06 -16.16 0.90
N MET A 120 -1.26 -15.93 0.79
CA MET A 120 -2.34 -16.85 1.13
C MET A 120 -2.84 -17.60 -0.12
N PRO A 121 -2.52 -18.92 -0.28
CA PRO A 121 -2.96 -19.71 -1.44
C PRO A 121 -4.47 -19.72 -1.64
N GLU A 122 -5.23 -19.73 -0.54
CA GLU A 122 -6.69 -19.82 -0.53
C GLU A 122 -7.37 -18.65 -1.27
N GLU A 123 -6.78 -17.44 -1.19
CA GLU A 123 -7.28 -16.27 -1.95
C GLU A 123 -7.17 -16.49 -3.46
N PHE A 124 -6.05 -17.09 -3.89
CA PHE A 124 -5.81 -17.35 -5.29
C PHE A 124 -6.75 -18.42 -5.82
N GLU A 125 -6.92 -19.52 -5.09
CA GLU A 125 -7.82 -20.61 -5.45
C GLU A 125 -9.27 -20.13 -5.54
N ALA A 126 -9.74 -19.41 -4.51
CA ALA A 126 -11.11 -18.86 -4.50
C ALA A 126 -11.32 -17.83 -5.63
N GLY A 127 -10.29 -17.03 -5.95
CA GLY A 127 -10.29 -16.07 -7.06
C GLY A 127 -10.05 -16.69 -8.44
N GLY A 128 -9.87 -18.01 -8.54
CA GLY A 128 -9.61 -18.71 -9.82
C GLY A 128 -8.23 -18.40 -10.42
N GLN A 129 -7.25 -18.02 -9.58
CA GLN A 129 -5.89 -17.70 -10.00
C GLN A 129 -4.89 -18.74 -9.49
N GLU A 130 -3.84 -19.00 -10.28
CA GLU A 130 -2.76 -19.88 -9.86
C GLU A 130 -1.85 -19.21 -8.82
N PHE A 131 -1.64 -19.83 -7.65
CA PHE A 131 -0.71 -19.32 -6.64
C PHE A 131 0.75 -19.45 -7.06
N ARG A 132 1.10 -20.54 -7.76
CA ARG A 132 2.46 -20.75 -8.25
C ARG A 132 2.80 -19.74 -9.33
N ARG A 133 4.09 -19.35 -9.41
CA ARG A 133 4.61 -18.37 -10.38
C ARG A 133 3.95 -16.98 -10.31
N ARG A 134 3.20 -16.68 -9.24
CA ARG A 134 2.51 -15.40 -9.07
C ARG A 134 3.42 -14.17 -9.20
N GLY A 135 4.70 -14.27 -8.77
CA GLY A 135 5.66 -13.18 -8.93
C GLY A 135 5.97 -12.87 -10.41
N ALA A 136 6.26 -13.90 -11.22
CA ALA A 136 6.51 -13.72 -12.65
C ALA A 136 5.24 -13.26 -13.39
N ARG A 137 4.07 -13.77 -12.99
CA ARG A 137 2.79 -13.31 -13.54
C ARG A 137 2.52 -11.83 -13.20
N ALA A 138 2.83 -11.40 -11.98
CA ALA A 138 2.71 -9.99 -11.60
C ALA A 138 3.65 -9.07 -12.38
N ASP A 139 4.87 -9.52 -12.66
CA ASP A 139 5.82 -8.75 -13.48
C ASP A 139 5.24 -8.51 -14.89
N GLU A 140 4.67 -9.55 -15.52
CA GLU A 140 4.00 -9.43 -16.83
C GLU A 140 2.72 -8.56 -16.74
N MET A 141 1.95 -8.65 -15.64
CA MET A 141 0.81 -7.78 -15.40
C MET A 141 1.20 -6.30 -15.35
N LEU A 142 2.32 -5.97 -14.71
CA LEU A 142 2.81 -4.58 -14.64
C LEU A 142 3.23 -4.05 -16.02
N GLU A 143 3.80 -4.89 -16.88
CA GLU A 143 4.10 -4.52 -18.28
C GLU A 143 2.81 -4.22 -19.05
N ILE A 144 1.81 -5.10 -18.93
CA ILE A 144 0.49 -4.92 -19.56
C ILE A 144 -0.18 -3.63 -19.09
N MET A 145 -0.20 -3.39 -17.77
CA MET A 145 -0.84 -2.20 -17.21
C MET A 145 -0.19 -0.91 -17.73
N LYS A 146 1.15 -0.85 -17.79
CA LYS A 146 1.87 0.29 -18.35
C LYS A 146 1.56 0.51 -19.83
N LEU A 147 1.45 -0.56 -20.62
CA LEU A 147 1.05 -0.47 -22.02
C LEU A 147 -0.36 0.08 -22.17
N LEU A 148 -1.31 -0.43 -21.41
CA LEU A 148 -2.71 0.00 -21.43
C LEU A 148 -2.88 1.46 -20.98
N TRP A 149 -2.07 1.91 -20.03
CA TRP A 149 -2.10 3.28 -19.52
C TRP A 149 -1.53 4.32 -20.50
N SER A 150 -0.93 3.88 -21.61
CA SER A 150 -0.58 4.81 -22.70
C SER A 150 -1.81 5.45 -23.36
N GLY A 151 -2.98 4.80 -23.26
CA GLY A 151 -4.19 5.23 -23.98
C GLY A 151 -4.13 4.96 -25.49
N GLU A 152 -3.11 4.27 -25.96
CA GLU A 152 -2.94 3.92 -27.36
C GLU A 152 -3.50 2.53 -27.69
N MET A 153 -3.62 2.21 -28.98
CA MET A 153 -3.97 0.89 -29.46
C MET A 153 -2.78 -0.07 -29.29
N VAL A 154 -2.86 -0.97 -28.32
CA VAL A 154 -1.78 -1.89 -27.94
C VAL A 154 -2.18 -3.36 -28.06
N GLU A 155 -1.19 -4.22 -28.31
CA GLU A 155 -1.30 -5.69 -28.27
C GLU A 155 -0.25 -6.25 -27.32
N PHE A 156 -0.47 -7.45 -26.80
CA PHE A 156 0.49 -8.10 -25.91
C PHE A 156 0.56 -9.59 -26.16
N LYS A 157 1.78 -10.13 -26.19
CA LYS A 157 2.07 -11.57 -26.31
C LYS A 157 3.11 -11.96 -25.28
N GLY A 158 2.66 -12.48 -24.15
CA GLY A 158 3.50 -12.89 -23.03
C GLY A 158 3.36 -14.37 -22.71
N GLN A 159 3.88 -14.73 -21.54
CA GLN A 159 3.84 -16.10 -21.05
C GLN A 159 2.50 -16.45 -20.38
N PHE A 160 1.91 -15.48 -19.70
CA PHE A 160 0.67 -15.67 -18.92
C PHE A 160 -0.53 -15.05 -19.61
N PHE A 161 -0.34 -13.98 -20.37
CA PHE A 161 -1.41 -13.21 -20.99
C PHE A 161 -1.14 -12.95 -22.46
N ASN A 162 -2.21 -13.00 -23.26
CA ASN A 162 -2.15 -12.66 -24.68
C ASN A 162 -3.44 -11.92 -25.05
N PHE A 163 -3.32 -10.82 -25.79
CA PHE A 163 -4.48 -10.15 -26.38
C PHE A 163 -4.10 -9.43 -27.67
N GLU A 164 -5.05 -9.39 -28.61
CA GLU A 164 -4.92 -8.65 -29.85
C GLU A 164 -5.12 -7.14 -29.59
N LYS A 165 -4.94 -6.32 -30.62
CA LYS A 165 -5.01 -4.86 -30.51
C LYS A 165 -6.27 -4.38 -29.83
N LEU A 166 -6.11 -3.63 -28.76
CA LEU A 166 -7.18 -2.97 -28.01
C LEU A 166 -6.68 -1.64 -27.42
N GLU A 167 -7.61 -0.76 -27.12
CA GLU A 167 -7.38 0.52 -26.46
C GLU A 167 -8.06 0.53 -25.09
N MET A 168 -7.46 1.20 -24.11
CA MET A 168 -8.06 1.38 -22.79
C MET A 168 -8.13 2.87 -22.39
N LEU A 169 -9.33 3.36 -22.20
CA LEU A 169 -9.61 4.71 -21.70
C LEU A 169 -10.52 4.65 -20.45
N PRO A 170 -10.42 5.61 -19.48
CA PRO A 170 -9.46 6.71 -19.50
C PRO A 170 -8.02 6.26 -19.31
N ALA A 171 -7.08 6.91 -19.96
CA ALA A 171 -5.66 6.80 -19.62
C ALA A 171 -5.38 7.63 -18.37
N PRO A 172 -4.42 7.23 -17.50
CA PRO A 172 -3.98 8.05 -16.38
C PRO A 172 -3.49 9.43 -16.85
N LYS A 173 -3.73 10.45 -16.03
CA LYS A 173 -3.23 11.80 -16.31
C LYS A 173 -1.74 11.95 -15.99
N THR A 174 -1.21 11.11 -15.12
CA THR A 174 0.18 11.11 -14.64
C THR A 174 0.76 9.71 -14.74
N ASP A 175 2.07 9.59 -14.66
CA ASP A 175 2.72 8.27 -14.44
C ASP A 175 2.38 7.83 -13.01
N ILE A 176 1.55 6.80 -12.89
CA ILE A 176 1.10 6.28 -11.59
C ILE A 176 2.30 5.65 -10.89
N PRO A 177 2.72 6.17 -9.71
CA PRO A 177 3.81 5.57 -8.96
C PRO A 177 3.47 4.15 -8.53
N ILE A 178 4.42 3.22 -8.69
CA ILE A 178 4.28 1.82 -8.26
C ILE A 178 5.22 1.57 -7.10
N TYR A 179 4.66 1.16 -5.96
CA TYR A 179 5.38 0.75 -4.77
C TYR A 179 5.27 -0.75 -4.57
N VAL A 180 6.31 -1.40 -4.11
CA VAL A 180 6.33 -2.86 -3.94
C VAL A 180 6.47 -3.21 -2.46
N GLY A 181 5.53 -4.00 -1.95
CA GLY A 181 5.53 -4.49 -0.59
C GLY A 181 6.29 -5.80 -0.39
N GLY A 182 6.72 -6.02 0.85
CA GLY A 182 7.38 -7.22 1.31
C GLY A 182 8.90 -7.09 1.50
N PHE A 183 9.49 -8.03 2.24
CA PHE A 183 10.89 -7.99 2.66
C PHE A 183 11.70 -9.20 2.17
N SER A 184 11.09 -10.13 1.43
CA SER A 184 11.81 -11.23 0.80
C SER A 184 12.77 -10.73 -0.29
N GLU A 185 13.82 -11.51 -0.59
CA GLU A 185 14.79 -11.17 -1.63
C GLU A 185 14.14 -10.84 -2.99
N PRO A 186 13.15 -11.64 -3.50
CA PRO A 186 12.44 -11.28 -4.72
C PRO A 186 11.62 -9.98 -4.61
N ALA A 187 11.06 -9.67 -3.42
CA ALA A 187 10.30 -8.43 -3.20
C ALA A 187 11.23 -7.21 -3.24
N LEU A 188 12.38 -7.27 -2.56
CA LEU A 188 13.37 -6.19 -2.58
C LEU A 188 13.97 -5.97 -3.97
N ASN A 189 14.24 -7.05 -4.73
CA ASN A 189 14.68 -6.96 -6.13
C ASN A 189 13.64 -6.28 -7.03
N ARG A 190 12.36 -6.53 -6.79
CA ARG A 190 11.27 -5.88 -7.52
C ARG A 190 11.14 -4.42 -7.09
N ALA A 191 11.15 -4.13 -5.79
CA ALA A 191 11.07 -2.78 -5.26
C ALA A 191 12.18 -1.88 -5.83
N ALA A 192 13.39 -2.39 -5.96
CA ALA A 192 14.53 -1.64 -6.52
C ALA A 192 14.28 -1.11 -7.94
N LYS A 193 13.42 -1.75 -8.74
CA LYS A 193 13.09 -1.40 -10.12
C LYS A 193 11.95 -0.40 -10.26
N HIS A 194 11.14 -0.21 -9.18
CA HIS A 194 9.94 0.62 -9.20
C HIS A 194 10.12 1.95 -8.44
N HIS A 195 9.03 2.63 -8.08
CA HIS A 195 9.05 3.97 -7.52
C HIS A 195 9.21 4.00 -6.00
N GLY A 196 9.05 2.84 -5.34
CA GLY A 196 9.18 2.78 -3.90
C GLY A 196 9.02 1.36 -3.33
N TRP A 197 9.23 1.29 -2.04
CA TRP A 197 9.10 0.10 -1.23
C TRP A 197 8.15 0.34 -0.07
N ILE A 198 7.30 -0.65 0.22
CA ILE A 198 6.42 -0.65 1.38
C ILE A 198 6.89 -1.76 2.32
N SER A 199 7.33 -1.37 3.53
CA SER A 199 7.69 -2.33 4.58
C SER A 199 6.45 -2.78 5.36
N ASP A 200 6.63 -3.80 6.17
CA ASP A 200 5.73 -4.15 7.27
C ASP A 200 6.24 -3.55 8.60
N MET A 201 5.61 -3.93 9.72
CA MET A 201 6.06 -3.59 11.06
C MET A 201 7.36 -4.33 11.39
N HIS A 202 8.39 -3.59 11.78
CA HIS A 202 9.71 -4.09 12.15
C HIS A 202 10.21 -3.41 13.42
N SER A 203 11.25 -3.96 14.05
CA SER A 203 12.10 -3.18 14.93
C SER A 203 12.91 -2.16 14.12
N LEU A 204 13.42 -1.14 14.78
CA LEU A 204 14.24 -0.12 14.10
C LEU A 204 15.49 -0.74 13.47
N SER A 205 16.13 -1.70 14.14
CA SER A 205 17.32 -2.40 13.63
C SER A 205 17.03 -3.30 12.42
N GLU A 206 15.89 -3.96 12.40
CA GLU A 206 15.45 -4.75 11.23
C GLU A 206 15.15 -3.85 10.04
N LEU A 207 14.46 -2.73 10.28
CA LEU A 207 14.18 -1.73 9.25
C LEU A 207 15.48 -1.19 8.64
N GLU A 208 16.46 -0.82 9.47
CA GLU A 208 17.78 -0.36 9.02
C GLU A 208 18.45 -1.40 8.12
N ALA A 209 18.47 -2.67 8.52
CA ALA A 209 19.07 -3.75 7.76
C ALA A 209 18.37 -3.98 6.40
N LEU A 210 17.03 -3.92 6.37
CA LEU A 210 16.24 -4.06 5.14
C LEU A 210 16.46 -2.88 4.20
N MET A 211 16.46 -1.66 4.71
CA MET A 211 16.73 -0.45 3.92
C MET A 211 18.15 -0.45 3.35
N ALA A 212 19.15 -0.91 4.11
CA ALA A 212 20.51 -1.05 3.60
C ALA A 212 20.60 -2.04 2.42
N LYS A 213 19.97 -3.22 2.55
CA LYS A 213 19.88 -4.21 1.46
C LYS A 213 19.19 -3.63 0.22
N LEU A 214 18.08 -2.93 0.40
CA LEU A 214 17.34 -2.33 -0.70
C LEU A 214 18.14 -1.21 -1.37
N LYS A 215 18.81 -0.34 -0.60
CA LYS A 215 19.67 0.72 -1.13
C LYS A 215 20.80 0.13 -1.98
N GLU A 216 21.37 -1.01 -1.57
CA GLU A 216 22.41 -1.70 -2.37
C GLU A 216 21.85 -2.20 -3.71
N LYS A 217 20.70 -2.91 -3.69
CA LYS A 217 20.04 -3.39 -4.92
C LYS A 217 19.67 -2.28 -5.88
N ARG A 218 19.29 -1.11 -5.36
CA ARG A 218 18.95 0.05 -6.20
C ARG A 218 20.12 0.61 -6.98
N LYS A 219 21.37 0.38 -6.57
CA LYS A 219 22.55 0.83 -7.34
C LYS A 219 22.66 0.15 -8.71
N GLU A 220 22.04 -1.01 -8.89
CA GLU A 220 22.00 -1.75 -10.15
C GLU A 220 20.97 -1.20 -11.16
N HIS A 221 20.16 -0.22 -10.76
CA HIS A 221 19.07 0.35 -11.55
C HIS A 221 19.24 1.87 -11.72
N PRO A 222 18.69 2.45 -12.80
CA PRO A 222 18.68 3.90 -12.96
C PRO A 222 18.06 4.59 -11.73
N PRO A 223 18.65 5.70 -11.28
CA PRO A 223 18.09 6.44 -10.14
C PRO A 223 16.67 6.92 -10.50
N LYS A 224 15.73 6.67 -9.58
CA LYS A 224 14.39 7.21 -9.65
C LYS A 224 14.37 8.46 -8.79
N GLU A 225 13.95 9.59 -9.37
CA GLU A 225 13.64 10.78 -8.60
C GLU A 225 12.48 10.47 -7.65
N ASN A 226 12.56 10.97 -6.43
CA ASN A 226 11.50 10.81 -5.41
C ASN A 226 11.15 9.34 -5.08
N TYR A 227 12.17 8.48 -4.94
CA TYR A 227 11.94 7.11 -4.49
C TYR A 227 11.36 7.08 -3.06
N GLU A 228 10.23 6.39 -2.88
CA GLU A 228 9.54 6.30 -1.61
C GLU A 228 9.98 5.08 -0.78
N TYR A 229 10.39 5.34 0.46
CA TYR A 229 10.55 4.33 1.51
C TYR A 229 9.36 4.49 2.46
N ILE A 230 8.32 3.71 2.23
CA ILE A 230 7.07 3.72 2.99
C ILE A 230 7.17 2.65 4.07
N CYS A 231 7.19 3.06 5.33
CA CYS A 231 7.38 2.14 6.44
C CYS A 231 6.30 2.31 7.50
N PHE A 232 5.83 1.19 8.06
CA PHE A 232 5.07 1.24 9.29
C PHE A 232 5.96 1.73 10.43
N SER A 233 5.36 2.40 11.41
CA SER A 233 6.07 2.79 12.64
C SER A 233 6.68 1.57 13.31
N CYS A 234 7.96 1.65 13.69
CA CYS A 234 8.64 0.56 14.38
C CYS A 234 8.06 0.36 15.77
N TRP A 235 7.84 -0.92 16.14
CA TRP A 235 7.21 -1.25 17.43
C TRP A 235 8.08 -0.91 18.65
N ASP A 236 9.41 -0.87 18.49
CA ASP A 236 10.39 -0.51 19.53
C ASP A 236 10.80 0.98 19.50
N ALA A 237 10.28 1.77 18.54
CA ALA A 237 10.61 3.18 18.33
C ALA A 237 9.36 4.07 18.13
N PHE A 238 8.26 3.74 18.85
CA PHE A 238 6.98 4.44 18.74
C PHE A 238 6.95 5.70 19.61
N SER A 239 7.75 6.70 19.22
CA SER A 239 7.92 7.98 19.92
C SER A 239 8.44 9.06 18.96
N LEU A 240 8.38 10.34 19.35
CA LEU A 240 8.95 11.44 18.55
C LEU A 240 10.44 11.20 18.21
N GLU A 241 11.22 10.72 19.17
CA GLU A 241 12.64 10.38 18.96
C GLU A 241 12.79 9.24 17.97
N GLY A 242 12.03 8.14 18.13
CA GLY A 242 12.06 7.00 17.22
C GLY A 242 11.62 7.35 15.81
N PHE A 243 10.61 8.19 15.65
CA PHE A 243 10.19 8.71 14.33
C PHE A 243 11.28 9.59 13.70
N GLY A 244 12.02 10.35 14.52
CA GLY A 244 13.22 11.07 14.09
C GLY A 244 14.30 10.14 13.57
N GLN A 245 14.59 9.04 14.29
CA GLN A 245 15.54 8.01 13.87
C GLN A 245 15.11 7.34 12.55
N MET A 246 13.83 7.02 12.38
CA MET A 246 13.30 6.50 11.09
C MET A 246 13.51 7.51 9.95
N LYS A 247 13.26 8.80 10.19
CA LYS A 247 13.52 9.86 9.20
C LYS A 247 15.02 9.94 8.84
N ASP A 248 15.92 9.84 9.82
CA ASP A 248 17.37 9.88 9.61
C ASP A 248 17.88 8.64 8.85
N LEU A 249 17.25 7.48 9.00
CA LEU A 249 17.48 6.30 8.16
C LEU A 249 17.06 6.52 6.70
N GLY A 250 16.22 7.52 6.43
CA GLY A 250 15.73 7.86 5.10
C GLY A 250 14.33 7.35 4.79
N VAL A 251 13.52 7.04 5.79
CA VAL A 251 12.08 6.81 5.62
C VAL A 251 11.44 8.09 5.07
N THR A 252 10.75 7.99 3.96
CA THR A 252 10.09 9.13 3.30
C THR A 252 8.64 9.28 3.71
N THR A 253 7.97 8.15 3.95
CA THR A 253 6.57 8.10 4.39
C THR A 253 6.41 7.11 5.53
N MET A 254 5.86 7.55 6.65
CA MET A 254 5.55 6.70 7.80
C MET A 254 4.05 6.42 7.86
N THR A 255 3.68 5.13 7.90
CA THR A 255 2.31 4.66 8.09
C THR A 255 2.10 4.35 9.56
N THR A 256 1.07 4.88 10.17
CA THR A 256 0.77 4.65 11.59
C THR A 256 -0.69 4.94 11.94
N TYR A 257 -1.16 4.33 13.02
CA TYR A 257 -2.39 4.72 13.72
C TYR A 257 -2.04 5.80 14.77
N PRO A 258 -2.19 7.10 14.46
CA PRO A 258 -1.64 8.18 15.26
C PRO A 258 -2.19 8.24 16.69
N TRP A 259 -3.47 7.87 16.88
CA TRP A 259 -4.12 7.84 18.20
C TRP A 259 -3.53 6.80 19.16
N MET A 260 -2.89 5.72 18.64
CA MET A 260 -2.29 4.69 19.48
C MET A 260 -1.10 5.23 20.29
N LEU A 261 -0.43 6.29 19.84
CA LEU A 261 0.64 6.96 20.59
C LEU A 261 0.12 7.53 21.92
N TYR A 262 -1.18 7.78 22.02
CA TYR A 262 -1.84 8.35 23.20
C TYR A 262 -2.69 7.33 23.98
N GLY A 263 -2.52 6.04 23.68
CA GLY A 263 -3.20 4.96 24.37
C GLY A 263 -4.64 4.70 23.89
N THR A 264 -5.08 5.37 22.82
CA THR A 264 -6.37 5.11 22.18
C THR A 264 -6.27 3.92 21.24
N MET A 265 -7.14 2.94 21.37
CA MET A 265 -7.12 1.72 20.53
C MET A 265 -8.00 1.89 19.29
N ASN A 266 -7.92 0.95 18.34
CA ASN A 266 -8.67 1.00 17.08
C ASN A 266 -10.19 0.80 17.25
N ASP A 267 -10.64 0.20 18.33
CA ASP A 267 -12.05 0.02 18.70
C ASP A 267 -12.62 1.18 19.53
N ALA A 268 -11.81 2.20 19.86
CA ALA A 268 -12.26 3.38 20.59
C ALA A 268 -13.24 4.23 19.74
N PRO A 269 -14.04 5.10 20.37
CA PRO A 269 -14.94 6.02 19.68
C PRO A 269 -14.23 6.92 18.66
N LEU A 270 -14.91 7.23 17.56
CA LEU A 270 -14.36 8.02 16.43
C LEU A 270 -13.78 9.37 16.85
N ASP A 271 -14.46 10.09 17.75
CA ASP A 271 -14.03 11.39 18.27
C ASP A 271 -12.68 11.32 18.98
N GLN A 272 -12.41 10.26 19.74
CA GLN A 272 -11.12 10.04 20.39
C GLN A 272 -10.00 9.74 19.38
N LYS A 273 -10.30 9.03 18.29
CA LYS A 273 -9.35 8.80 17.20
C LYS A 273 -9.00 10.11 16.50
N ILE A 274 -9.99 10.95 16.20
CA ILE A 274 -9.79 12.26 15.58
C ILE A 274 -8.97 13.18 16.50
N GLU A 275 -9.28 13.24 17.79
CA GLU A 275 -8.48 13.98 18.77
C GLU A 275 -7.01 13.50 18.79
N GLY A 276 -6.81 12.17 18.75
CA GLY A 276 -5.47 11.56 18.64
C GLY A 276 -4.74 11.95 17.35
N MET A 277 -5.46 12.06 16.23
CA MET A 277 -4.89 12.54 14.96
C MET A 277 -4.44 14.00 15.03
N GLU A 278 -5.28 14.89 15.58
CA GLU A 278 -4.93 16.31 15.75
C GLU A 278 -3.72 16.50 16.68
N LYS A 279 -3.71 15.78 17.78
CA LYS A 279 -2.60 15.80 18.75
C LYS A 279 -1.30 15.31 18.11
N PHE A 280 -1.35 14.20 17.36
CA PHE A 280 -0.19 13.66 16.65
C PHE A 280 0.32 14.65 15.60
N TYR A 281 -0.56 15.31 14.87
CA TYR A 281 -0.18 16.31 13.89
C TYR A 281 0.62 17.45 14.56
N ASN A 282 0.11 18.00 15.66
CA ASN A 282 0.74 19.12 16.36
C ASN A 282 2.04 18.73 17.08
N GLU A 283 2.07 17.58 17.73
CA GLU A 283 3.19 17.17 18.58
C GLU A 283 4.32 16.45 17.82
N ILE A 284 3.97 15.77 16.72
CA ILE A 284 4.89 14.92 15.95
C ILE A 284 5.12 15.48 14.55
N ILE A 285 4.07 15.60 13.72
CA ILE A 285 4.23 15.96 12.31
C ILE A 285 4.85 17.35 12.16
N CYS A 286 4.35 18.34 12.90
CA CYS A 286 4.89 19.71 12.84
C CYS A 286 6.37 19.81 13.27
N LYS A 287 6.87 18.86 14.07
CA LYS A 287 8.27 18.85 14.51
C LYS A 287 9.19 18.08 13.55
N LEU A 288 8.63 17.19 12.72
CA LEU A 288 9.38 16.34 11.79
C LEU A 288 9.29 16.81 10.33
N LYS A 289 8.37 17.70 9.99
CA LYS A 289 8.35 18.41 8.70
C LYS A 289 9.42 19.47 8.66
#